data_8c23941cc1d89005b4ae6a772221be97
#
_entry.id   8c23941cc1d89005b4ae6a772221be97
#
_cell.length_a   1.000
_cell.length_b   1.000
_cell.length_c   1.000
_cell.angle_alpha   90.00
_cell.angle_beta   90.00
_cell.angle_gamma   90.00
#
_symmetry.space_group_name_H-M   'P 1'
#
loop_
_entity.id
_entity.type
_entity.pdbx_description
1 polymer ?
#
loop_
_entity_poly.entity_id
_entity_poly.type
_entity_poly.pdbx_seq_one_letter_code
_entity_poly.pdbx_strand_id
1 'polypeptide(L)'
;PAIPRDGVLAFVVLRNEAARLPYFLDHYRDLGVAHFLMIDNGSDDGSTEMLAAQPDVTLWQTSASYRASRFGLDWLNWLLWRHGHGRWCLTVDADELLVYDQMETRKLPALTDQLERKARKGFGTLMLDMFPKGPLGAQFYAPGQDPAQVLDWFDPAPYRAVRQWPMNNLWVQGGARERVFFADRPTQSPTLNKIPLIHWHRRYVYVNSTHSLLPPALNDIYDGPGGKTVSGVLLHSKFLPEIIAKSRQEKARGQHFHNPAQFDGYYDQITDAPDLWHADARRYTGPADLEDCNLMRSPWA
;
A
#
# COMPACT_ATOMS: atom_id res chain seq x y z
N PRO A 1 -12.61 17.73 12.11
CA PRO A 1 -13.24 16.85 13.11
C PRO A 1 -12.26 16.47 14.22
N ALA A 2 -12.81 16.06 15.39
CA ALA A 2 -11.99 15.67 16.52
C ALA A 2 -11.47 14.24 16.31
N ILE A 3 -10.15 14.03 16.48
CA ILE A 3 -9.54 12.71 16.42
C ILE A 3 -9.95 11.92 17.68
N PRO A 4 -10.59 10.75 17.55
CA PRO A 4 -11.02 9.96 18.72
C PRO A 4 -9.81 9.53 19.56
N ARG A 5 -10.02 9.27 20.85
CA ARG A 5 -8.94 8.86 21.76
C ARG A 5 -8.52 7.40 21.53
N ASP A 6 -9.45 6.55 21.13
CA ASP A 6 -9.26 5.11 20.97
C ASP A 6 -9.49 4.68 19.51
N GLY A 7 -9.09 3.45 19.19
CA GLY A 7 -9.22 2.85 17.86
C GLY A 7 -8.00 3.02 16.95
N VAL A 8 -8.05 2.34 15.81
CA VAL A 8 -7.01 2.38 14.80
C VAL A 8 -7.11 3.66 13.99
N LEU A 9 -6.00 4.38 13.85
CA LEU A 9 -5.90 5.55 12.99
C LEU A 9 -5.28 5.19 11.65
N ALA A 10 -5.84 5.68 10.54
CA ALA A 10 -5.24 5.57 9.23
C ALA A 10 -4.47 6.84 8.85
N PHE A 11 -3.27 6.69 8.27
CA PHE A 11 -2.38 7.76 7.85
C PHE A 11 -2.10 7.62 6.36
N VAL A 12 -2.43 8.63 5.57
CA VAL A 12 -2.38 8.57 4.11
C VAL A 12 -1.80 9.87 3.54
N VAL A 13 -0.89 9.75 2.59
CA VAL A 13 -0.46 10.87 1.75
C VAL A 13 -0.95 10.58 0.34
N LEU A 14 -1.60 11.53 -0.29
CA LEU A 14 -2.23 11.30 -1.59
C LEU A 14 -2.12 12.52 -2.54
N ARG A 15 -2.37 12.24 -3.82
CA ARG A 15 -2.59 13.24 -4.86
C ARG A 15 -3.39 12.62 -6.00
N ASN A 16 -4.50 13.28 -6.38
CA ASN A 16 -5.33 12.89 -7.53
C ASN A 16 -5.83 11.44 -7.45
N GLU A 17 -6.59 11.15 -6.39
CA GLU A 17 -7.15 9.82 -6.12
C GLU A 17 -8.69 9.82 -6.01
N ALA A 18 -9.38 10.84 -6.56
CA ALA A 18 -10.83 10.99 -6.43
C ALA A 18 -11.63 9.76 -6.87
N ALA A 19 -11.16 9.04 -7.88
CA ALA A 19 -11.84 7.83 -8.37
C ALA A 19 -11.78 6.66 -7.35
N ARG A 20 -10.68 6.52 -6.61
CA ARG A 20 -10.47 5.43 -5.64
C ARG A 20 -10.98 5.73 -4.24
N LEU A 21 -10.94 7.00 -3.85
CA LEU A 21 -11.19 7.43 -2.48
C LEU A 21 -12.53 6.95 -1.91
N PRO A 22 -13.66 6.93 -2.63
CA PRO A 22 -14.90 6.45 -2.04
C PRO A 22 -14.80 4.99 -1.57
N TYR A 23 -14.32 4.08 -2.43
CA TYR A 23 -14.13 2.68 -2.06
C TYR A 23 -13.05 2.51 -1.00
N PHE A 24 -11.94 3.23 -1.10
CA PHE A 24 -10.86 3.22 -0.10
C PHE A 24 -11.38 3.56 1.31
N LEU A 25 -12.14 4.63 1.44
CA LEU A 25 -12.71 5.03 2.73
C LEU A 25 -13.69 3.98 3.27
N ASP A 26 -14.58 3.47 2.42
CA ASP A 26 -15.57 2.47 2.81
C ASP A 26 -14.91 1.14 3.21
N HIS A 27 -13.90 0.69 2.48
CA HIS A 27 -13.12 -0.50 2.82
C HIS A 27 -12.48 -0.39 4.21
N TYR A 28 -11.81 0.72 4.50
CA TYR A 28 -11.14 0.89 5.78
C TYR A 28 -12.09 1.21 6.94
N ARG A 29 -13.23 1.86 6.68
CA ARG A 29 -14.33 1.99 7.65
C ARG A 29 -14.90 0.63 8.02
N ASP A 30 -15.17 -0.20 7.02
CA ASP A 30 -15.64 -1.57 7.25
C ASP A 30 -14.62 -2.39 8.03
N LEU A 31 -13.33 -2.21 7.79
CA LEU A 31 -12.27 -2.84 8.59
C LEU A 31 -12.17 -2.29 10.02
N GLY A 32 -12.81 -1.17 10.34
CA GLY A 32 -12.84 -0.61 11.70
C GLY A 32 -11.76 0.46 11.95
N VAL A 33 -11.29 1.15 10.92
CA VAL A 33 -10.53 2.40 11.09
C VAL A 33 -11.43 3.44 11.75
N ALA A 34 -10.95 4.01 12.85
CA ALA A 34 -11.73 4.96 13.63
C ALA A 34 -11.62 6.40 13.10
N HIS A 35 -10.53 6.75 12.42
CA HIS A 35 -10.29 8.06 11.88
C HIS A 35 -9.14 8.08 10.87
N PHE A 36 -9.24 8.95 9.88
CA PHE A 36 -8.26 9.12 8.83
C PHE A 36 -7.51 10.46 9.00
N LEU A 37 -6.19 10.39 9.00
CA LEU A 37 -5.30 11.55 8.98
C LEU A 37 -4.64 11.60 7.61
N MET A 38 -5.06 12.55 6.78
CA MET A 38 -4.69 12.58 5.39
C MET A 38 -3.96 13.85 5.00
N ILE A 39 -2.95 13.73 4.15
CA ILE A 39 -2.25 14.87 3.56
C ILE A 39 -2.47 14.84 2.05
N ASP A 40 -3.12 15.86 1.56
CA ASP A 40 -3.28 16.11 0.13
C ASP A 40 -2.12 16.96 -0.40
N ASN A 41 -1.41 16.45 -1.40
CA ASN A 41 -0.29 17.14 -2.04
C ASN A 41 -0.73 17.87 -3.32
N GLY A 42 -1.72 18.74 -3.19
CA GLY A 42 -2.21 19.61 -4.25
C GLY A 42 -2.94 18.85 -5.34
N SER A 43 -3.99 18.11 -4.98
CA SER A 43 -4.92 17.51 -5.93
C SER A 43 -5.73 18.56 -6.69
N ASP A 44 -6.09 18.24 -7.92
CA ASP A 44 -6.89 19.06 -8.82
C ASP A 44 -8.05 18.28 -9.48
N ASP A 45 -8.36 17.07 -8.95
CA ASP A 45 -9.36 16.14 -9.45
C ASP A 45 -10.64 16.04 -8.59
N GLY A 46 -10.78 16.88 -7.53
CA GLY A 46 -11.89 16.83 -6.57
C GLY A 46 -11.59 15.99 -5.31
N SER A 47 -10.40 15.38 -5.19
CA SER A 47 -10.00 14.61 -3.99
C SER A 47 -10.10 15.43 -2.71
N THR A 48 -9.66 16.68 -2.75
CA THR A 48 -9.64 17.58 -1.60
C THR A 48 -11.04 17.84 -1.06
N GLU A 49 -11.97 18.24 -1.93
CA GLU A 49 -13.35 18.55 -1.59
C GLU A 49 -14.07 17.32 -1.04
N MET A 50 -13.84 16.17 -1.67
CA MET A 50 -14.42 14.90 -1.23
C MET A 50 -13.95 14.55 0.18
N LEU A 51 -12.65 14.66 0.48
CA LEU A 51 -12.09 14.36 1.80
C LEU A 51 -12.52 15.37 2.86
N ALA A 52 -12.58 16.67 2.51
CA ALA A 52 -13.01 17.72 3.44
C ALA A 52 -14.47 17.56 3.88
N ALA A 53 -15.31 16.91 3.07
CA ALA A 53 -16.71 16.63 3.39
C ALA A 53 -16.89 15.45 4.36
N GLN A 54 -15.83 14.66 4.64
CA GLN A 54 -15.96 13.45 5.47
C GLN A 54 -15.88 13.78 6.97
N PRO A 55 -16.78 13.25 7.81
CA PRO A 55 -16.82 13.56 9.24
C PRO A 55 -15.68 12.89 10.04
N ASP A 56 -15.08 11.85 9.49
CA ASP A 56 -14.02 11.03 10.09
C ASP A 56 -12.64 11.24 9.45
N VAL A 57 -12.48 12.29 8.63
CA VAL A 57 -11.21 12.65 8.00
C VAL A 57 -10.70 13.97 8.56
N THR A 58 -9.46 14.01 9.04
CA THR A 58 -8.71 15.23 9.27
C THR A 58 -7.73 15.41 8.12
N LEU A 59 -7.93 16.48 7.35
CA LEU A 59 -7.20 16.77 6.13
C LEU A 59 -6.21 17.91 6.32
N TRP A 60 -4.96 17.69 5.91
CA TRP A 60 -3.95 18.71 5.68
C TRP A 60 -3.67 18.84 4.19
N GLN A 61 -3.32 20.03 3.77
CA GLN A 61 -2.96 20.32 2.39
C GLN A 61 -1.54 20.88 2.32
N THR A 62 -0.80 20.50 1.29
CA THR A 62 0.54 21.03 1.02
C THR A 62 0.83 21.10 -0.47
N SER A 63 1.45 22.20 -0.89
CA SER A 63 2.02 22.36 -2.24
C SER A 63 3.53 22.13 -2.28
N ALA A 64 4.11 21.68 -1.16
CA ALA A 64 5.54 21.40 -1.08
C ALA A 64 5.94 20.23 -2.02
N SER A 65 7.20 20.22 -2.44
CA SER A 65 7.71 19.17 -3.32
C SER A 65 7.62 17.79 -2.68
N TYR A 66 6.91 16.87 -3.35
CA TYR A 66 6.80 15.48 -2.94
C TYR A 66 8.16 14.80 -2.86
N ARG A 67 9.03 15.03 -3.85
CA ARG A 67 10.40 14.50 -3.87
C ARG A 67 11.25 15.05 -2.73
N ALA A 68 11.18 16.35 -2.46
CA ALA A 68 11.97 16.97 -1.39
C ALA A 68 11.52 16.52 0.01
N SER A 69 10.25 16.13 0.19
CA SER A 69 9.72 15.53 1.41
C SER A 69 9.98 14.01 1.53
N ARG A 70 10.98 13.49 0.79
CA ARG A 70 11.25 12.05 0.69
C ARG A 70 10.01 11.25 0.28
N PHE A 71 9.32 11.71 -0.74
CA PHE A 71 8.09 11.10 -1.27
C PHE A 71 6.96 11.06 -0.24
N GLY A 72 6.70 12.19 0.42
CA GLY A 72 5.67 12.35 1.44
C GLY A 72 6.03 11.76 2.81
N LEU A 73 7.17 11.07 2.93
CA LEU A 73 7.56 10.36 4.14
C LEU A 73 7.78 11.30 5.33
N ASP A 74 8.31 12.51 5.11
CA ASP A 74 8.51 13.50 6.18
C ASP A 74 7.18 13.98 6.75
N TRP A 75 6.19 14.19 5.90
CA TRP A 75 4.85 14.57 6.33
C TRP A 75 4.16 13.46 7.11
N LEU A 76 4.31 12.21 6.62
CA LEU A 76 3.76 11.04 7.26
C LEU A 76 4.35 10.80 8.65
N ASN A 77 5.69 10.85 8.77
CA ASN A 77 6.38 10.73 10.06
C ASN A 77 5.99 11.86 11.02
N TRP A 78 5.76 13.08 10.53
CA TRP A 78 5.28 14.18 11.35
C TRP A 78 3.89 13.91 11.92
N LEU A 79 2.93 13.39 11.11
CA LEU A 79 1.61 13.01 11.59
C LEU A 79 1.68 11.87 12.62
N LEU A 80 2.44 10.84 12.33
CA LEU A 80 2.63 9.68 13.21
C LEU A 80 3.27 10.08 14.54
N TRP A 81 4.27 10.96 14.52
CA TRP A 81 4.90 11.48 15.71
C TRP A 81 3.92 12.26 16.58
N ARG A 82 3.05 13.06 15.94
CA ARG A 82 2.11 13.96 16.63
C ARG A 82 0.87 13.21 17.15
N HIS A 83 0.36 12.24 16.43
CA HIS A 83 -0.94 11.61 16.68
C HIS A 83 -0.90 10.11 16.96
N GLY A 84 0.20 9.44 16.63
CA GLY A 84 0.26 7.97 16.66
C GLY A 84 0.72 7.35 17.98
N HIS A 85 1.40 8.12 18.85
CA HIS A 85 2.03 7.53 20.04
C HIS A 85 1.05 6.78 20.95
N GLY A 86 1.38 5.50 21.26
CA GLY A 86 0.57 4.63 22.10
C GLY A 86 -0.69 4.07 21.40
N ARG A 87 -0.74 4.12 20.07
CA ARG A 87 -1.91 3.72 19.28
C ARG A 87 -1.54 2.78 18.14
N TRP A 88 -2.50 2.00 17.70
CA TRP A 88 -2.39 1.28 16.45
C TRP A 88 -2.59 2.25 15.28
N CYS A 89 -1.58 2.34 14.44
CA CYS A 89 -1.53 3.20 13.28
C CYS A 89 -1.42 2.36 12.03
N LEU A 90 -2.35 2.57 11.11
CA LEU A 90 -2.35 1.97 9.77
C LEU A 90 -1.86 3.02 8.78
N THR A 91 -0.77 2.73 8.08
CA THR A 91 -0.17 3.63 7.09
C THR A 91 -0.19 2.95 5.73
N VAL A 92 -0.96 3.50 4.81
CA VAL A 92 -1.20 2.92 3.48
C VAL A 92 -1.27 4.01 2.41
N ASP A 93 -0.96 3.65 1.18
CA ASP A 93 -1.19 4.50 0.01
C ASP A 93 -2.65 4.35 -0.46
N ALA A 94 -3.20 5.35 -1.16
CA ALA A 94 -4.62 5.37 -1.56
C ALA A 94 -4.98 4.29 -2.60
N ASP A 95 -3.99 3.64 -3.19
CA ASP A 95 -4.13 2.52 -4.12
C ASP A 95 -3.84 1.15 -3.48
N GLU A 96 -3.75 1.09 -2.15
CA GLU A 96 -3.48 -0.11 -1.37
C GLU A 96 -4.69 -0.50 -0.50
N LEU A 97 -5.17 -1.73 -0.62
CA LEU A 97 -6.27 -2.27 0.17
C LEU A 97 -5.78 -3.44 1.03
N LEU A 98 -5.83 -3.29 2.35
CA LEU A 98 -5.39 -4.32 3.29
C LEU A 98 -6.35 -5.50 3.30
N VAL A 99 -5.80 -6.69 3.11
CA VAL A 99 -6.48 -7.98 3.19
C VAL A 99 -5.75 -8.90 4.16
N TYR A 100 -6.48 -9.61 4.99
CA TYR A 100 -5.96 -10.65 5.89
C TYR A 100 -7.03 -11.73 6.12
N ASP A 101 -6.63 -12.89 6.62
CA ASP A 101 -7.55 -13.99 6.87
C ASP A 101 -8.69 -13.60 7.83
N GLN A 102 -9.92 -13.96 7.48
CA GLN A 102 -11.16 -13.70 8.22
C GLN A 102 -11.47 -12.21 8.44
N MET A 103 -10.97 -11.30 7.58
CA MET A 103 -11.20 -9.86 7.72
C MET A 103 -12.67 -9.45 7.67
N GLU A 104 -13.53 -10.26 7.05
CA GLU A 104 -14.98 -10.00 6.97
C GLU A 104 -15.65 -10.06 8.35
N THR A 105 -15.17 -10.95 9.22
CA THR A 105 -15.73 -11.20 10.55
C THR A 105 -14.84 -10.72 11.69
N ARG A 106 -13.55 -10.60 11.47
CA ARG A 106 -12.54 -10.20 12.47
C ARG A 106 -11.85 -8.91 12.00
N LYS A 107 -12.47 -7.79 12.33
CA LYS A 107 -12.03 -6.45 11.94
C LYS A 107 -10.70 -6.05 12.61
N LEU A 108 -10.13 -4.90 12.23
CA LEU A 108 -8.84 -4.40 12.75
C LEU A 108 -8.75 -4.39 14.29
N PRO A 109 -9.79 -4.02 15.07
CA PRO A 109 -9.71 -4.13 16.52
C PRO A 109 -9.41 -5.57 16.99
N ALA A 110 -10.05 -6.57 16.40
CA ALA A 110 -9.78 -7.98 16.75
C ALA A 110 -8.37 -8.41 16.32
N LEU A 111 -7.89 -7.94 15.16
CA LEU A 111 -6.53 -8.19 14.71
C LEU A 111 -5.51 -7.57 15.67
N THR A 112 -5.68 -6.31 16.04
CA THR A 112 -4.76 -5.62 16.97
C THR A 112 -4.73 -6.27 18.34
N ASP A 113 -5.89 -6.66 18.88
CA ASP A 113 -5.98 -7.43 20.14
C ASP A 113 -5.24 -8.78 20.06
N GLN A 114 -5.33 -9.45 18.91
CA GLN A 114 -4.62 -10.72 18.70
C GLN A 114 -3.10 -10.51 18.62
N LEU A 115 -2.66 -9.44 17.95
CA LEU A 115 -1.24 -9.07 17.87
C LEU A 115 -0.68 -8.73 19.26
N GLU A 116 -1.43 -7.99 20.07
CA GLU A 116 -1.05 -7.66 21.45
C GLU A 116 -0.94 -8.90 22.34
N ARG A 117 -1.92 -9.81 22.28
CA ARG A 117 -1.85 -11.11 23.00
C ARG A 117 -0.61 -11.91 22.65
N LYS A 118 -0.13 -11.81 21.40
CA LYS A 118 1.10 -12.46 20.93
C LYS A 118 2.35 -11.58 21.11
N ALA A 119 2.26 -10.47 21.86
CA ALA A 119 3.33 -9.48 22.07
C ALA A 119 3.95 -8.93 20.76
N ARG A 120 3.18 -8.88 19.69
CA ARG A 120 3.60 -8.35 18.39
C ARG A 120 3.30 -6.85 18.32
N LYS A 121 4.26 -6.08 17.82
CA LYS A 121 4.16 -4.62 17.72
C LYS A 121 3.62 -4.14 16.37
N GLY A 122 3.39 -5.04 15.43
CA GLY A 122 2.93 -4.68 14.10
C GLY A 122 2.57 -5.89 13.25
N PHE A 123 2.11 -5.59 12.04
CA PHE A 123 1.65 -6.55 11.06
C PHE A 123 2.22 -6.18 9.69
N GLY A 124 2.98 -7.09 9.11
CA GLY A 124 3.60 -6.89 7.80
C GLY A 124 2.77 -7.48 6.68
N THR A 125 3.03 -7.01 5.47
CA THR A 125 2.27 -7.38 4.27
C THR A 125 3.15 -7.49 3.03
N LEU A 126 2.70 -8.30 2.08
CA LEU A 126 3.12 -8.20 0.69
C LEU A 126 2.26 -7.14 0.00
N MET A 127 2.86 -6.17 -0.68
CA MET A 127 2.18 -5.32 -1.64
C MET A 127 2.04 -6.09 -2.95
N LEU A 128 0.84 -6.59 -3.23
CA LEU A 128 0.56 -7.46 -4.36
C LEU A 128 -0.01 -6.66 -5.52
N ASP A 129 0.75 -6.56 -6.62
CA ASP A 129 0.27 -5.88 -7.81
C ASP A 129 -0.90 -6.64 -8.44
N MET A 130 -2.07 -6.01 -8.44
CA MET A 130 -3.27 -6.52 -9.11
C MET A 130 -3.34 -5.99 -10.54
N PHE A 131 -3.77 -6.83 -11.48
CA PHE A 131 -3.86 -6.45 -12.89
C PHE A 131 -5.09 -7.04 -13.57
N PRO A 132 -5.54 -6.45 -14.70
CA PRO A 132 -6.66 -6.97 -15.47
C PRO A 132 -6.20 -8.08 -16.42
N LYS A 133 -7.14 -8.83 -16.97
CA LYS A 133 -6.91 -9.61 -18.18
C LYS A 133 -7.10 -8.73 -19.41
N GLY A 134 -6.08 -8.67 -20.27
CA GLY A 134 -6.03 -7.82 -21.46
C GLY A 134 -5.22 -6.53 -21.24
N PRO A 135 -5.07 -5.70 -22.29
CA PRO A 135 -4.21 -4.53 -22.29
C PRO A 135 -4.57 -3.52 -21.18
N LEU A 136 -3.56 -2.92 -20.55
CA LEU A 136 -3.76 -1.86 -19.57
C LEU A 136 -4.53 -0.68 -20.19
N GLY A 137 -5.44 -0.09 -19.42
CA GLY A 137 -6.26 1.04 -19.87
C GLY A 137 -7.47 0.67 -20.72
N ALA A 138 -7.66 -0.61 -21.10
CA ALA A 138 -8.81 -1.06 -21.88
C ALA A 138 -10.06 -1.31 -21.03
N GLN A 139 -9.92 -1.40 -19.71
CA GLN A 139 -11.00 -1.67 -18.78
C GLN A 139 -11.80 -0.40 -18.46
N PHE A 140 -13.02 -0.57 -17.98
CA PHE A 140 -13.80 0.49 -17.37
C PHE A 140 -13.73 0.39 -15.85
N TYR A 141 -13.47 1.51 -15.19
CA TYR A 141 -13.51 1.65 -13.74
C TYR A 141 -14.42 2.82 -13.35
N ALA A 142 -15.45 2.54 -12.60
CA ALA A 142 -16.35 3.58 -12.09
C ALA A 142 -15.81 4.10 -10.73
N PRO A 143 -15.87 5.42 -10.47
CA PRO A 143 -15.51 5.96 -9.17
C PRO A 143 -16.26 5.26 -8.04
N GLY A 144 -15.52 4.79 -7.02
CA GLY A 144 -16.08 4.05 -5.89
C GLY A 144 -16.36 2.57 -6.14
N GLN A 145 -16.10 2.06 -7.32
CA GLN A 145 -16.12 0.62 -7.56
C GLN A 145 -14.97 -0.07 -6.82
N ASP A 146 -15.18 -1.33 -6.40
CA ASP A 146 -14.09 -2.16 -5.89
C ASP A 146 -13.02 -2.37 -6.98
N PRO A 147 -11.79 -1.91 -6.77
CA PRO A 147 -10.71 -2.11 -7.72
C PRO A 147 -10.44 -3.58 -8.06
N ALA A 148 -10.66 -4.50 -7.12
CA ALA A 148 -10.45 -5.93 -7.32
C ALA A 148 -11.47 -6.56 -8.28
N GLN A 149 -12.57 -5.88 -8.60
CA GLN A 149 -13.52 -6.31 -9.64
C GLN A 149 -13.01 -6.01 -11.07
N VAL A 150 -12.05 -5.09 -11.19
CA VAL A 150 -11.46 -4.69 -12.47
C VAL A 150 -10.06 -5.29 -12.62
N LEU A 151 -9.30 -5.28 -11.54
CA LEU A 151 -7.97 -5.85 -11.44
C LEU A 151 -8.06 -7.16 -10.64
N ASP A 152 -8.62 -8.20 -11.26
CA ASP A 152 -8.97 -9.44 -10.58
C ASP A 152 -7.91 -10.55 -10.73
N TRP A 153 -6.72 -10.24 -11.27
CA TRP A 153 -5.62 -11.18 -11.45
C TRP A 153 -4.37 -10.73 -10.72
N PHE A 154 -3.57 -11.73 -10.31
CA PHE A 154 -2.27 -11.50 -9.66
C PHE A 154 -1.28 -12.64 -10.01
N ASP A 155 0.01 -12.38 -9.80
CA ASP A 155 1.05 -13.41 -9.91
C ASP A 155 1.18 -14.15 -8.57
N PRO A 156 0.94 -15.48 -8.50
CA PRO A 156 1.09 -16.25 -7.27
C PRO A 156 2.56 -16.47 -6.88
N ALA A 157 3.49 -16.40 -7.84
CA ALA A 157 4.93 -16.62 -7.70
C ALA A 157 5.66 -16.16 -8.98
N PRO A 158 6.99 -16.06 -8.99
CA PRO A 158 7.90 -16.18 -7.84
C PRO A 158 8.07 -14.86 -7.08
N TYR A 159 8.39 -14.96 -5.79
CA TYR A 159 8.83 -13.84 -4.96
C TYR A 159 10.13 -14.20 -4.24
N ARG A 160 11.05 -13.23 -4.14
CA ARG A 160 12.33 -13.35 -3.41
C ARG A 160 12.33 -12.39 -2.25
N ALA A 161 12.72 -12.87 -1.08
CA ALA A 161 12.85 -12.05 0.13
C ALA A 161 14.30 -12.09 0.63
N VAL A 162 14.93 -10.92 0.77
CA VAL A 162 16.32 -10.78 1.21
C VAL A 162 16.43 -9.73 2.31
N ARG A 163 17.11 -10.05 3.41
CA ARG A 163 17.44 -9.09 4.47
C ARG A 163 18.67 -8.28 4.10
N GLN A 164 18.58 -6.97 4.29
CA GLN A 164 19.65 -6.02 3.98
C GLN A 164 20.26 -5.47 5.27
N TRP A 165 21.56 -5.65 5.43
CA TRP A 165 22.34 -5.10 6.54
C TRP A 165 22.88 -3.69 6.22
N PRO A 166 23.07 -2.79 7.23
CA PRO A 166 22.90 -3.05 8.68
C PRO A 166 21.49 -2.80 9.23
N MET A 167 20.55 -2.34 8.41
CA MET A 167 19.23 -1.90 8.83
C MET A 167 18.25 -3.05 9.07
N ASN A 168 18.63 -4.27 8.72
CA ASN A 168 17.77 -5.46 8.80
C ASN A 168 16.43 -5.32 8.06
N ASN A 169 16.34 -4.39 7.09
CA ASN A 169 15.14 -4.23 6.28
C ASN A 169 14.97 -5.40 5.32
N LEU A 170 13.73 -5.84 5.20
CA LEU A 170 13.38 -6.86 4.22
C LEU A 170 13.26 -6.20 2.84
N TRP A 171 13.74 -6.88 1.81
CA TRP A 171 13.55 -6.51 0.43
C TRP A 171 12.87 -7.65 -0.31
N VAL A 172 11.63 -7.44 -0.75
CA VAL A 172 10.83 -8.44 -1.46
C VAL A 172 10.64 -8.00 -2.89
N GLN A 173 11.00 -8.87 -3.83
CA GLN A 173 10.88 -8.59 -5.27
C GLN A 173 10.24 -9.78 -5.98
N GLY A 174 9.60 -9.53 -7.13
CA GLY A 174 8.88 -10.52 -7.93
C GLY A 174 7.56 -9.98 -8.48
N GLY A 175 6.71 -10.89 -8.90
CA GLY A 175 5.36 -10.59 -9.39
C GLY A 175 5.33 -9.82 -10.71
N ALA A 176 4.15 -9.31 -11.07
CA ALA A 176 3.86 -8.74 -12.39
C ALA A 176 4.78 -7.59 -12.77
N ARG A 177 5.10 -6.70 -11.82
CA ARG A 177 5.94 -5.55 -12.10
C ARG A 177 7.35 -5.95 -12.49
N GLU A 178 7.96 -6.88 -11.77
CA GLU A 178 9.29 -7.40 -12.12
C GLU A 178 9.27 -8.15 -13.44
N ARG A 179 8.30 -9.06 -13.61
CA ARG A 179 8.20 -9.90 -14.80
C ARG A 179 8.05 -9.10 -16.08
N VAL A 180 7.24 -8.04 -16.06
CA VAL A 180 6.91 -7.29 -17.28
C VAL A 180 7.87 -6.12 -17.52
N PHE A 181 8.20 -5.37 -16.47
CA PHE A 181 8.89 -4.08 -16.62
C PHE A 181 10.38 -4.12 -16.22
N PHE A 182 10.79 -5.17 -15.51
CA PHE A 182 12.17 -5.30 -15.00
C PHE A 182 12.78 -6.67 -15.31
N ALA A 183 12.26 -7.40 -16.31
CA ALA A 183 12.74 -8.75 -16.66
C ALA A 183 14.25 -8.80 -16.90
N ASP A 184 14.80 -7.81 -17.60
CA ASP A 184 16.24 -7.70 -17.89
C ASP A 184 17.07 -7.22 -16.69
N ARG A 185 16.43 -6.64 -15.69
CA ARG A 185 17.06 -6.02 -14.51
C ARG A 185 16.27 -6.26 -13.24
N PRO A 186 16.02 -7.52 -12.84
CA PRO A 186 15.09 -7.86 -11.75
C PRO A 186 15.49 -7.26 -10.40
N THR A 187 16.78 -7.02 -10.17
CA THR A 187 17.29 -6.38 -8.94
C THR A 187 16.91 -4.89 -8.83
N GLN A 188 16.48 -4.27 -9.92
CA GLN A 188 16.03 -2.88 -9.93
C GLN A 188 14.51 -2.74 -9.76
N SER A 189 13.77 -3.85 -9.71
CA SER A 189 12.34 -3.80 -9.42
C SER A 189 12.08 -3.26 -8.02
N PRO A 190 11.03 -2.44 -7.83
CA PRO A 190 10.68 -1.91 -6.52
C PRO A 190 10.40 -3.02 -5.51
N THR A 191 10.74 -2.78 -4.24
CA THR A 191 10.40 -3.74 -3.18
C THR A 191 8.90 -3.77 -2.90
N LEU A 192 8.40 -4.94 -2.56
CA LEU A 192 6.97 -5.22 -2.34
C LEU A 192 6.61 -5.48 -0.88
N ASN A 193 7.59 -5.52 0.04
CA ASN A 193 7.27 -5.63 1.46
C ASN A 193 6.73 -4.32 2.00
N LYS A 194 5.76 -4.40 2.90
CA LYS A 194 5.23 -3.25 3.64
C LYS A 194 5.06 -3.63 5.11
N ILE A 195 5.16 -2.64 6.00
CA ILE A 195 4.84 -2.80 7.43
C ILE A 195 3.80 -1.71 7.76
N PRO A 196 2.56 -1.87 7.31
CA PRO A 196 1.58 -0.80 7.35
C PRO A 196 0.94 -0.61 8.73
N LEU A 197 0.77 -1.67 9.53
CA LEU A 197 0.06 -1.61 10.80
C LEU A 197 1.04 -1.78 11.97
N ILE A 198 1.17 -0.73 12.80
CA ILE A 198 2.14 -0.66 13.91
C ILE A 198 1.47 -0.09 15.14
N HIS A 199 1.71 -0.70 16.32
CA HIS A 199 1.48 -0.04 17.60
C HIS A 199 2.57 1.02 17.79
N TRP A 200 2.23 2.27 17.45
CA TRP A 200 3.22 3.32 17.23
C TRP A 200 3.83 3.86 18.53
N HIS A 201 5.12 4.07 18.50
CA HIS A 201 5.82 4.77 19.57
C HIS A 201 6.57 5.99 18.99
N ARG A 202 6.61 7.12 19.71
CA ARG A 202 7.24 8.38 19.26
C ARG A 202 8.74 8.29 18.92
N ARG A 203 9.41 7.16 19.25
CA ARG A 203 10.79 6.86 18.86
C ARG A 203 10.90 6.09 17.56
N TYR A 204 9.77 5.73 16.95
CA TYR A 204 9.75 5.03 15.68
C TYR A 204 9.75 6.04 14.54
N VAL A 205 10.32 5.64 13.43
CA VAL A 205 10.30 6.44 12.19
C VAL A 205 10.36 5.51 10.98
N TYR A 206 9.53 5.75 9.99
CA TYR A 206 9.71 5.16 8.68
C TYR A 206 10.87 5.82 7.95
N VAL A 207 11.71 5.03 7.30
CA VAL A 207 12.94 5.50 6.62
C VAL A 207 12.93 5.29 5.11
N ASN A 208 12.16 4.33 4.61
CA ASN A 208 11.98 4.05 3.18
C ASN A 208 10.49 3.76 2.92
N SER A 209 9.66 4.80 2.76
CA SER A 209 8.21 4.67 2.79
C SER A 209 7.79 3.75 3.96
N THR A 210 6.74 2.96 3.81
CA THR A 210 6.33 1.94 4.79
C THR A 210 7.08 0.60 4.65
N HIS A 211 8.17 0.58 3.87
CA HIS A 211 8.98 -0.63 3.65
C HIS A 211 9.95 -0.94 4.79
N SER A 212 10.37 0.07 5.56
CA SER A 212 11.30 -0.13 6.66
C SER A 212 11.18 0.94 7.75
N LEU A 213 11.51 0.53 8.99
CA LEU A 213 11.42 1.35 10.20
C LEU A 213 12.75 1.39 10.96
N LEU A 214 12.85 2.40 11.83
CA LEU A 214 13.78 2.45 12.95
C LEU A 214 13.00 2.38 14.27
N PRO A 215 13.55 1.67 15.29
CA PRO A 215 14.81 0.91 15.31
C PRO A 215 14.74 -0.35 14.42
N PRO A 216 15.89 -0.86 13.93
CA PRO A 216 15.97 -1.96 12.95
C PRO A 216 15.22 -3.24 13.34
N ALA A 217 15.08 -3.54 14.64
CA ALA A 217 14.32 -4.69 15.13
C ALA A 217 12.82 -4.68 14.74
N LEU A 218 12.26 -3.52 14.35
CA LEU A 218 10.90 -3.46 13.84
C LEU A 218 10.75 -4.09 12.44
N ASN A 219 11.85 -4.24 11.71
CA ASN A 219 11.84 -4.85 10.39
C ASN A 219 11.68 -6.38 10.46
N ASP A 220 11.78 -6.99 11.66
CA ASP A 220 11.48 -8.42 11.89
C ASP A 220 9.98 -8.73 11.98
N ILE A 221 9.13 -7.72 11.94
CA ILE A 221 7.66 -7.88 11.94
C ILE A 221 7.18 -8.71 10.74
N TYR A 222 7.89 -8.64 9.62
CA TYR A 222 7.57 -9.38 8.39
C TYR A 222 8.79 -10.12 7.85
N ASP A 223 8.60 -11.35 7.39
CA ASP A 223 9.65 -12.22 6.83
C ASP A 223 9.42 -12.59 5.35
N GLY A 224 8.41 -12.02 4.71
CA GLY A 224 8.12 -12.19 3.29
C GLY A 224 7.07 -13.26 3.00
N PRO A 225 6.68 -13.40 1.70
CA PRO A 225 5.81 -14.47 1.24
C PRO A 225 6.40 -15.85 1.54
N GLY A 226 5.58 -16.81 1.96
CA GLY A 226 6.03 -18.12 2.41
C GLY A 226 6.71 -18.13 3.77
N GLY A 227 6.82 -16.99 4.44
CA GLY A 227 7.43 -16.84 5.75
C GLY A 227 6.61 -17.46 6.89
N LYS A 228 7.15 -17.36 8.11
CA LYS A 228 6.53 -17.95 9.31
C LYS A 228 5.75 -16.93 10.14
N THR A 229 5.97 -15.64 9.91
CA THR A 229 5.27 -14.58 10.64
C THR A 229 3.85 -14.39 10.11
N VAL A 230 2.92 -14.11 11.01
CA VAL A 230 1.55 -13.74 10.62
C VAL A 230 1.60 -12.47 9.77
N SER A 231 0.85 -12.45 8.68
CA SER A 231 0.93 -11.40 7.68
C SER A 231 -0.35 -11.28 6.87
N GLY A 232 -0.52 -10.14 6.23
CA GLY A 232 -1.56 -9.90 5.24
C GLY A 232 -0.98 -9.56 3.88
N VAL A 233 -1.85 -9.07 3.02
CA VAL A 233 -1.54 -8.54 1.70
C VAL A 233 -2.14 -7.15 1.56
N LEU A 234 -1.45 -6.25 0.88
CA LEU A 234 -2.02 -5.02 0.34
C LEU A 234 -2.31 -5.28 -1.14
N LEU A 235 -3.58 -5.38 -1.52
CA LEU A 235 -3.98 -5.40 -2.92
C LEU A 235 -3.65 -4.04 -3.51
N HIS A 236 -2.69 -4.00 -4.43
CA HIS A 236 -2.18 -2.76 -5.00
C HIS A 236 -2.85 -2.50 -6.35
N SER A 237 -3.77 -1.54 -6.37
CA SER A 237 -4.61 -1.21 -7.51
C SER A 237 -3.96 -0.22 -8.49
N LYS A 238 -2.63 -0.27 -8.61
CA LYS A 238 -1.85 0.63 -9.46
C LYS A 238 -2.29 0.63 -10.92
N PHE A 239 -2.68 -0.52 -11.45
CA PHE A 239 -2.95 -0.73 -12.87
C PHE A 239 -4.41 -0.48 -13.28
N LEU A 240 -5.18 0.28 -12.49
CA LEU A 240 -6.47 0.79 -12.94
C LEU A 240 -6.33 1.63 -14.22
N PRO A 241 -7.40 1.76 -15.03
CA PRO A 241 -7.31 2.35 -16.38
C PRO A 241 -6.63 3.72 -16.46
N GLU A 242 -6.77 4.54 -15.42
CA GLU A 242 -6.14 5.87 -15.37
C GLU A 242 -4.59 5.81 -15.27
N ILE A 243 -3.99 4.62 -15.08
CA ILE A 243 -2.52 4.49 -14.99
C ILE A 243 -1.81 5.05 -16.23
N ILE A 244 -2.42 4.93 -17.40
CA ILE A 244 -1.85 5.45 -18.65
C ILE A 244 -1.71 6.98 -18.59
N ALA A 245 -2.78 7.68 -18.19
CA ALA A 245 -2.75 9.14 -18.05
C ALA A 245 -1.84 9.58 -16.89
N LYS A 246 -1.93 8.91 -15.73
CA LYS A 246 -1.07 9.19 -14.57
C LYS A 246 0.41 8.98 -14.90
N SER A 247 0.78 7.94 -15.64
CA SER A 247 2.17 7.69 -16.04
C SER A 247 2.74 8.81 -16.91
N ARG A 248 1.96 9.34 -17.85
CA ARG A 248 2.36 10.51 -18.66
C ARG A 248 2.55 11.75 -17.80
N GLN A 249 1.66 12.01 -16.84
CA GLN A 249 1.77 13.14 -15.92
C GLN A 249 2.98 13.02 -14.99
N GLU A 250 3.22 11.86 -14.39
CA GLU A 250 4.35 11.63 -13.48
C GLU A 250 5.69 11.70 -14.21
N LYS A 251 5.78 11.21 -15.45
CA LYS A 251 6.96 11.38 -16.30
C LYS A 251 7.25 12.87 -16.54
N ALA A 252 6.24 13.67 -16.87
CA ALA A 252 6.39 15.12 -17.07
C ALA A 252 6.74 15.84 -15.76
N ARG A 253 6.22 15.39 -14.61
CA ARG A 253 6.45 15.99 -13.28
C ARG A 253 7.82 15.65 -12.69
N GLY A 254 8.37 14.45 -12.94
CA GLY A 254 9.69 13.99 -12.49
C GLY A 254 9.88 13.91 -10.97
N GLN A 255 8.79 13.69 -10.19
CA GLN A 255 8.84 13.72 -8.72
C GLN A 255 8.66 12.37 -8.02
N HIS A 256 8.34 11.30 -8.75
CA HIS A 256 7.94 10.02 -8.13
C HIS A 256 9.12 9.11 -7.74
N PHE A 257 10.31 9.26 -8.32
CA PHE A 257 11.49 8.42 -8.03
C PHE A 257 12.73 9.24 -7.70
N HIS A 258 13.63 8.63 -6.95
CA HIS A 258 14.93 9.23 -6.60
C HIS A 258 15.77 9.56 -7.85
N ASN A 259 15.76 8.66 -8.85
CA ASN A 259 16.38 8.85 -10.15
C ASN A 259 15.31 8.70 -11.25
N PRO A 260 14.61 9.79 -11.66
CA PRO A 260 13.54 9.73 -12.64
C PRO A 260 13.95 9.10 -13.96
N ALA A 261 15.15 9.43 -14.47
CA ALA A 261 15.64 8.92 -15.75
C ALA A 261 15.78 7.38 -15.79
N GLN A 262 16.03 6.75 -14.65
CA GLN A 262 16.09 5.28 -14.55
C GLN A 262 14.71 4.62 -14.72
N PHE A 263 13.64 5.36 -14.43
CA PHE A 263 12.26 4.89 -14.52
C PHE A 263 11.50 5.44 -15.73
N ASP A 264 12.10 6.26 -16.58
CA ASP A 264 11.46 6.74 -17.81
C ASP A 264 11.02 5.57 -18.70
N GLY A 265 11.88 4.56 -18.87
CA GLY A 265 11.56 3.35 -19.61
C GLY A 265 10.40 2.54 -19.00
N TYR A 266 10.25 2.55 -17.67
CA TYR A 266 9.12 1.93 -16.98
C TYR A 266 7.80 2.65 -17.30
N TYR A 267 7.79 3.98 -17.27
CA TYR A 267 6.61 4.75 -17.65
C TYR A 267 6.26 4.61 -19.14
N ASP A 268 7.27 4.56 -20.02
CA ASP A 268 7.05 4.33 -21.44
C ASP A 268 6.39 2.98 -21.69
N GLN A 269 6.91 1.91 -21.09
CA GLN A 269 6.32 0.58 -21.19
C GLN A 269 4.88 0.54 -20.66
N ILE A 270 4.54 1.27 -19.60
CA ILE A 270 3.14 1.36 -19.13
C ILE A 270 2.27 2.05 -20.18
N THR A 271 2.76 3.14 -20.79
CA THR A 271 1.98 3.88 -21.81
C THR A 271 1.77 3.11 -23.10
N ASP A 272 2.59 2.08 -23.36
CA ASP A 272 2.41 1.12 -24.46
C ASP A 272 1.26 0.12 -24.19
N ALA A 273 0.62 0.24 -23.02
CA ALA A 273 -0.56 -0.55 -22.63
C ALA A 273 -0.35 -2.09 -22.72
N PRO A 274 0.70 -2.65 -22.08
CA PRO A 274 0.95 -4.09 -22.15
C PRO A 274 -0.18 -4.89 -21.52
N ASP A 275 -0.33 -6.15 -21.98
CA ASP A 275 -1.13 -7.15 -21.26
C ASP A 275 -0.24 -7.82 -20.20
N LEU A 276 -0.62 -7.68 -18.92
CA LEU A 276 0.11 -8.29 -17.81
C LEU A 276 -0.35 -9.73 -17.53
N TRP A 277 -1.48 -10.13 -18.12
CA TRP A 277 -2.03 -11.46 -17.92
C TRP A 277 -1.17 -12.54 -18.58
N HIS A 278 -1.09 -13.70 -17.95
CA HIS A 278 -0.47 -14.92 -18.48
C HIS A 278 -1.16 -16.17 -17.91
N ALA A 279 -0.86 -17.33 -18.46
CA ALA A 279 -1.57 -18.58 -18.14
C ALA A 279 -1.40 -19.03 -16.68
N ASP A 280 -0.28 -18.68 -16.03
CA ASP A 280 -0.02 -19.02 -14.63
C ASP A 280 -0.52 -17.95 -13.65
N ALA A 281 -1.09 -16.85 -14.14
CA ALA A 281 -1.72 -15.84 -13.28
C ALA A 281 -2.94 -16.43 -12.56
N ARG A 282 -3.18 -16.01 -11.33
CA ARG A 282 -4.30 -16.47 -10.52
C ARG A 282 -5.37 -15.40 -10.40
N ARG A 283 -6.64 -15.80 -10.49
CA ARG A 283 -7.76 -14.91 -10.28
C ARG A 283 -8.01 -14.76 -8.78
N TYR A 284 -8.17 -13.53 -8.33
CA TYR A 284 -8.51 -13.22 -6.95
C TYR A 284 -10.03 -13.32 -6.75
N THR A 285 -10.46 -14.13 -5.80
CA THR A 285 -11.86 -14.29 -5.40
C THR A 285 -12.06 -14.00 -3.92
N GLY A 286 -10.99 -13.90 -3.14
CA GLY A 286 -11.03 -13.57 -1.73
C GLY A 286 -9.72 -13.88 -1.00
N PRO A 287 -9.67 -13.61 0.32
CA PRO A 287 -8.46 -13.81 1.12
C PRO A 287 -7.87 -15.23 1.07
N ALA A 288 -8.73 -16.26 0.94
CA ALA A 288 -8.30 -17.65 0.88
C ALA A 288 -7.34 -17.95 -0.28
N ASP A 289 -7.52 -17.30 -1.44
CA ASP A 289 -6.61 -17.47 -2.58
C ASP A 289 -5.17 -17.06 -2.25
N LEU A 290 -5.01 -16.04 -1.41
CA LEU A 290 -3.72 -15.51 -1.02
C LEU A 290 -3.02 -16.42 0.00
N GLU A 291 -3.78 -17.04 0.89
CA GLU A 291 -3.28 -18.03 1.84
C GLU A 291 -2.87 -19.32 1.13
N ASP A 292 -3.69 -19.82 0.20
CA ASP A 292 -3.40 -20.99 -0.64
C ASP A 292 -2.10 -20.81 -1.46
N CYS A 293 -1.81 -19.58 -1.89
CA CYS A 293 -0.57 -19.24 -2.58
C CYS A 293 0.60 -18.93 -1.62
N ASN A 294 0.44 -19.07 -0.32
CA ASN A 294 1.42 -18.68 0.71
C ASN A 294 1.87 -17.20 0.61
N LEU A 295 1.02 -16.29 0.13
CA LEU A 295 1.30 -14.88 0.07
C LEU A 295 0.99 -14.16 1.38
N MET A 296 0.15 -14.74 2.21
CA MET A 296 -0.14 -14.31 3.58
C MET A 296 -0.21 -15.49 4.54
N ARG A 297 -0.24 -15.17 5.84
CA ARG A 297 -0.34 -16.17 6.91
C ARG A 297 -1.33 -15.72 7.97
N SER A 298 -2.32 -16.57 8.27
CA SER A 298 -3.38 -16.31 9.23
C SER A 298 -2.86 -15.83 10.59
N PRO A 299 -3.39 -14.73 11.14
CA PRO A 299 -3.07 -14.29 12.51
C PRO A 299 -3.79 -15.09 13.59
N TRP A 300 -4.73 -15.96 13.23
CA TRP A 300 -5.60 -16.66 14.15
C TRP A 300 -5.13 -18.07 14.54
N ALA A 301 -4.13 -18.58 13.84
CA ALA A 301 -3.53 -19.90 14.10
C ALA A 301 -2.66 -19.92 15.36
#